data_b910c32826f226c1ef20448810b5aa09
#
_entry.id   b910c32826f226c1ef20448810b5aa09
#
_cell.length_a   1.000
_cell.length_b   1.000
_cell.length_c   1.000
_cell.angle_alpha   90.00
_cell.angle_beta   90.00
_cell.angle_gamma   90.00
#
_symmetry.space_group_name_H-M   'P 1'
#
loop_
_entity.id
_entity.type
_entity.pdbx_description
1 polymer ?
#
loop_
_entity_poly.entity_id
_entity_poly.type
_entity_poly.pdbx_seq_one_letter_code
_entity_poly.pdbx_strand_id
1 'polypeptide(L)'
;MAAAADGGPGARGARLGSVYAAHAASHGFVLVLAAVLIPLREEFHASFTTLGSIATVSTMLYGLGALPGGLLADRLGAPRVLRAFAAVSLACCALAAAAPSLAWLAVALALLGAAGALYHPSGLAELTLNAPGGGRVLGAHGSWGNVGTATSPLLAGAIASAWTWRASYVLAGVAAALLLLALRWGVPLDRQLPEQAPPAPGQRSRAALTVVMLLAVAEGFVFQGFVVFLPAFLAEVGGLGRGAAAKGGALSAAVLLVGAGGQLLGGRLAEAGGGTVALRYSALYGAAVLTGLAVAAAGASPLAVVLAGLMSLLIFVGQPLTNQLVARATEAGRRGVAYGTYFTLSFGVGSLAGAAGGLVADRSGLAAVFGLLGVVAVVNAVGGLVVRTLLVRRAASTIGAPRF
;
A
#
# COMPACT_ATOMS: atom_id res chain seq x y z
N MET A 1 40.09 -7.48 -12.64
CA MET A 1 39.71 -8.61 -11.74
C MET A 1 38.76 -8.11 -10.65
N ALA A 2 37.45 -8.04 -10.94
CA ALA A 2 36.40 -7.64 -9.98
C ALA A 2 35.12 -8.47 -10.21
N ALA A 3 35.25 -9.79 -10.37
CA ALA A 3 34.12 -10.69 -10.72
C ALA A 3 33.92 -11.80 -9.69
N ALA A 4 34.26 -11.59 -8.40
CA ALA A 4 34.19 -12.65 -7.39
C ALA A 4 33.29 -12.32 -6.17
N ALA A 5 32.35 -11.37 -6.26
CA ALA A 5 31.45 -11.02 -5.15
C ALA A 5 29.96 -11.36 -5.42
N ASP A 6 29.62 -11.90 -6.57
CA ASP A 6 28.28 -12.43 -6.81
C ASP A 6 28.22 -13.88 -6.31
N GLY A 7 27.68 -14.06 -5.11
CA GLY A 7 27.29 -15.38 -4.63
C GLY A 7 26.46 -16.06 -5.72
N GLY A 8 26.71 -17.36 -5.97
CA GLY A 8 26.07 -18.12 -7.05
C GLY A 8 24.55 -18.00 -7.07
N PRO A 9 23.86 -18.60 -8.08
CA PRO A 9 22.42 -18.43 -8.29
C PRO A 9 21.55 -18.61 -7.02
N GLY A 10 21.97 -19.47 -6.10
CA GLY A 10 21.29 -19.71 -4.82
C GLY A 10 21.34 -18.51 -3.87
N ALA A 11 22.50 -17.83 -3.75
CA ALA A 11 22.63 -16.66 -2.88
C ALA A 11 21.82 -15.46 -3.42
N ARG A 12 21.76 -15.30 -4.75
CA ARG A 12 20.91 -14.30 -5.40
C ARG A 12 19.43 -14.58 -5.16
N GLY A 13 18.99 -15.84 -5.26
CA GLY A 13 17.63 -16.27 -4.98
C GLY A 13 17.22 -15.97 -3.54
N ALA A 14 18.07 -16.32 -2.58
CA ALA A 14 17.85 -16.05 -1.15
C ALA A 14 17.72 -14.54 -0.87
N ARG A 15 18.56 -13.72 -1.50
CA ARG A 15 18.51 -12.26 -1.39
C ARG A 15 17.19 -11.70 -1.89
N LEU A 16 16.79 -12.03 -3.12
CA LEU A 16 15.52 -11.57 -3.69
C LEU A 16 14.33 -12.04 -2.86
N GLY A 17 14.32 -13.31 -2.44
CA GLY A 17 13.30 -13.88 -1.57
C GLY A 17 13.16 -13.13 -0.24
N SER A 18 14.27 -12.76 0.41
CA SER A 18 14.26 -11.99 1.65
C SER A 18 13.67 -10.59 1.47
N VAL A 19 14.00 -9.90 0.36
CA VAL A 19 13.43 -8.56 0.06
C VAL A 19 11.97 -8.64 -0.32
N TYR A 20 11.55 -9.66 -1.05
CA TYR A 20 10.13 -9.90 -1.36
C TYR A 20 9.32 -10.22 -0.09
N ALA A 21 9.84 -11.08 0.78
CA ALA A 21 9.22 -11.35 2.07
C ALA A 21 9.11 -10.09 2.94
N ALA A 22 10.13 -9.23 2.89
CA ALA A 22 10.09 -7.94 3.58
C ALA A 22 9.00 -7.01 3.02
N HIS A 23 8.72 -7.05 1.70
CA HIS A 23 7.60 -6.30 1.12
C HIS A 23 6.24 -6.80 1.60
N ALA A 24 6.04 -8.12 1.57
CA ALA A 24 4.82 -8.72 2.11
C ALA A 24 4.63 -8.37 3.59
N ALA A 25 5.70 -8.45 4.39
CA ALA A 25 5.68 -8.12 5.82
C ALA A 25 5.37 -6.65 6.08
N SER A 26 5.91 -5.71 5.28
CA SER A 26 5.70 -4.26 5.47
C SER A 26 4.22 -3.87 5.34
N HIS A 27 3.49 -4.48 4.41
CA HIS A 27 2.05 -4.30 4.28
C HIS A 27 1.28 -5.15 5.30
N GLY A 28 1.71 -6.41 5.50
CA GLY A 28 1.03 -7.34 6.38
C GLY A 28 0.97 -6.87 7.83
N PHE A 29 2.06 -6.35 8.38
CA PHE A 29 2.12 -5.91 9.79
C PHE A 29 1.16 -4.76 10.10
N VAL A 30 1.04 -3.79 9.22
CA VAL A 30 0.14 -2.64 9.39
C VAL A 30 -1.34 -3.08 9.29
N LEU A 31 -1.64 -4.10 8.48
CA LEU A 31 -3.00 -4.57 8.25
C LEU A 31 -3.51 -5.57 9.31
N VAL A 32 -2.68 -5.99 10.27
CA VAL A 32 -3.17 -6.79 11.42
C VAL A 32 -4.29 -6.04 12.15
N LEU A 33 -4.15 -4.72 12.37
CA LEU A 33 -5.18 -3.89 13.00
C LEU A 33 -6.53 -4.02 12.30
N ALA A 34 -6.55 -3.96 10.97
CA ALA A 34 -7.79 -4.04 10.18
C ALA A 34 -8.55 -5.35 10.43
N ALA A 35 -7.83 -6.47 10.57
CA ALA A 35 -8.42 -7.79 10.81
C ALA A 35 -9.00 -7.95 12.22
N VAL A 36 -8.50 -7.17 13.18
CA VAL A 36 -8.87 -7.28 14.59
C VAL A 36 -9.70 -6.09 15.10
N LEU A 37 -10.25 -5.26 14.20
CA LEU A 37 -11.08 -4.11 14.58
C LEU A 37 -12.29 -4.52 15.45
N ILE A 38 -12.99 -5.60 15.10
CA ILE A 38 -14.17 -6.08 15.85
C ILE A 38 -13.75 -6.55 17.26
N PRO A 39 -12.78 -7.47 17.44
CA PRO A 39 -12.32 -7.85 18.77
C PRO A 39 -11.81 -6.68 19.63
N LEU A 40 -11.11 -5.72 19.04
CA LEU A 40 -10.64 -4.53 19.76
C LEU A 40 -11.79 -3.62 20.20
N ARG A 41 -12.79 -3.46 19.32
CA ARG A 41 -13.99 -2.70 19.65
C ARG A 41 -14.73 -3.31 20.83
N GLU A 42 -14.88 -4.63 20.85
CA GLU A 42 -15.53 -5.37 21.92
C GLU A 42 -14.77 -5.28 23.24
N GLU A 43 -13.45 -5.52 23.24
CA GLU A 43 -12.63 -5.56 24.45
C GLU A 43 -12.47 -4.17 25.09
N PHE A 44 -12.21 -3.14 24.27
CA PHE A 44 -11.94 -1.78 24.77
C PHE A 44 -13.15 -0.86 24.74
N HIS A 45 -14.33 -1.35 24.35
CA HIS A 45 -15.53 -0.53 24.13
C HIS A 45 -15.26 0.70 23.25
N ALA A 46 -14.37 0.53 22.25
CA ALA A 46 -13.88 1.60 21.40
C ALA A 46 -14.81 1.86 20.22
N SER A 47 -14.90 3.11 19.79
CA SER A 47 -15.58 3.47 18.55
C SER A 47 -14.76 3.13 17.32
N PHE A 48 -15.37 2.98 16.14
CA PHE A 48 -14.66 2.88 14.89
C PHE A 48 -13.85 4.14 14.57
N THR A 49 -14.33 5.32 15.02
CA THR A 49 -13.56 6.58 14.94
C THR A 49 -12.23 6.46 15.67
N THR A 50 -12.23 5.94 16.90
CA THR A 50 -11.00 5.77 17.69
C THR A 50 -10.05 4.78 17.02
N LEU A 51 -10.54 3.60 16.61
CA LEU A 51 -9.73 2.57 15.96
C LEU A 51 -9.23 3.01 14.59
N GLY A 52 -10.06 3.70 13.82
CA GLY A 52 -9.69 4.30 12.54
C GLY A 52 -8.65 5.41 12.69
N SER A 53 -8.71 6.20 13.78
CA SER A 53 -7.69 7.21 14.10
C SER A 53 -6.34 6.57 14.43
N ILE A 54 -6.33 5.45 15.13
CA ILE A 54 -5.11 4.66 15.37
C ILE A 54 -4.53 4.16 14.05
N ALA A 55 -5.37 3.61 13.17
CA ALA A 55 -4.94 3.21 11.82
C ALA A 55 -4.38 4.40 11.03
N THR A 56 -5.03 5.57 11.10
CA THR A 56 -4.58 6.81 10.48
C THR A 56 -3.17 7.18 10.94
N VAL A 57 -2.94 7.26 12.25
CA VAL A 57 -1.61 7.64 12.79
C VAL A 57 -0.54 6.65 12.37
N SER A 58 -0.80 5.36 12.46
CA SER A 58 0.13 4.31 12.04
C SER A 58 0.50 4.46 10.56
N THR A 59 -0.49 4.56 9.67
CA THR A 59 -0.25 4.64 8.23
C THR A 59 0.28 6.01 7.80
N MET A 60 -0.07 7.08 8.51
CA MET A 60 0.50 8.40 8.31
C MET A 60 2.01 8.40 8.58
N LEU A 61 2.45 7.80 9.67
CA LEU A 61 3.88 7.66 9.98
C LEU A 61 4.59 6.75 8.98
N TYR A 62 3.92 5.71 8.48
CA TYR A 62 4.41 4.87 7.39
C TYR A 62 4.69 5.70 6.12
N GLY A 63 3.77 6.56 5.71
CA GLY A 63 3.92 7.41 4.53
C GLY A 63 4.93 8.54 4.73
N LEU A 64 4.78 9.34 5.80
CA LEU A 64 5.66 10.48 6.09
C LEU A 64 7.10 10.06 6.38
N GLY A 65 7.29 8.91 7.00
CA GLY A 65 8.60 8.35 7.32
C GLY A 65 9.38 7.80 6.12
N ALA A 66 8.77 7.67 4.94
CA ALA A 66 9.44 7.13 3.76
C ALA A 66 10.63 8.00 3.30
N LEU A 67 10.49 9.34 3.36
CA LEU A 67 11.58 10.25 3.00
C LEU A 67 12.75 10.18 4.00
N PRO A 68 12.56 10.30 5.32
CA PRO A 68 13.62 10.04 6.30
C PRO A 68 14.22 8.64 6.19
N GLY A 69 13.39 7.62 5.92
CA GLY A 69 13.84 6.24 5.69
C GLY A 69 14.79 6.11 4.50
N GLY A 70 14.51 6.83 3.41
CA GLY A 70 15.39 6.92 2.24
C GLY A 70 16.75 7.56 2.58
N LEU A 71 16.74 8.69 3.27
CA LEU A 71 17.97 9.36 3.73
C LEU A 71 18.80 8.46 4.67
N LEU A 72 18.13 7.68 5.49
CA LEU A 72 18.79 6.71 6.36
C LEU A 72 19.41 5.56 5.55
N ALA A 73 18.70 5.07 4.52
CA ALA A 73 19.22 4.04 3.60
C ALA A 73 20.46 4.55 2.82
N ASP A 74 20.45 5.81 2.40
CA ASP A 74 21.60 6.42 1.72
C ASP A 74 22.83 6.54 2.63
N ARG A 75 22.62 6.79 3.93
CA ARG A 75 23.70 6.97 4.92
C ARG A 75 24.24 5.64 5.47
N LEU A 76 23.34 4.72 5.82
CA LEU A 76 23.68 3.48 6.52
C LEU A 76 23.77 2.26 5.58
N GLY A 77 23.29 2.40 4.35
CA GLY A 77 23.10 1.32 3.40
C GLY A 77 21.76 0.58 3.57
N ALA A 78 21.14 0.24 2.46
CA ALA A 78 19.85 -0.45 2.42
C ALA A 78 19.79 -1.73 3.29
N PRO A 79 20.81 -2.61 3.33
CA PRO A 79 20.80 -3.82 4.15
C PRO A 79 20.63 -3.56 5.65
N ARG A 80 21.28 -2.52 6.19
CA ARG A 80 21.16 -2.16 7.62
C ARG A 80 19.77 -1.65 7.94
N VAL A 81 19.20 -0.83 7.06
CA VAL A 81 17.86 -0.25 7.23
C VAL A 81 16.78 -1.33 7.11
N LEU A 82 16.91 -2.30 6.19
CA LEU A 82 16.01 -3.45 6.10
C LEU A 82 16.03 -4.30 7.38
N ARG A 83 17.22 -4.52 7.97
CA ARG A 83 17.32 -5.24 9.26
C ARG A 83 16.73 -4.43 10.41
N ALA A 84 16.92 -3.11 10.43
CA ALA A 84 16.30 -2.23 11.40
C ALA A 84 14.77 -2.27 11.29
N PHE A 85 14.21 -2.23 10.06
CA PHE A 85 12.78 -2.44 9.81
C PHE A 85 12.27 -3.72 10.48
N ALA A 86 12.91 -4.87 10.24
CA ALA A 86 12.47 -6.14 10.80
C ALA A 86 12.60 -6.19 12.33
N ALA A 87 13.73 -5.69 12.88
CA ALA A 87 13.98 -5.69 14.33
C ALA A 87 13.03 -4.77 15.09
N VAL A 88 12.78 -3.55 14.58
CA VAL A 88 11.85 -2.60 15.20
C VAL A 88 10.42 -3.11 15.07
N SER A 89 10.04 -3.70 13.92
CA SER A 89 8.71 -4.32 13.76
C SER A 89 8.49 -5.46 14.75
N LEU A 90 9.50 -6.31 15.00
CA LEU A 90 9.43 -7.35 16.02
C LEU A 90 9.13 -6.75 17.41
N ALA A 91 9.88 -5.73 17.81
CA ALA A 91 9.66 -5.06 19.09
C ALA A 91 8.26 -4.43 19.18
N CYS A 92 7.81 -3.75 18.11
CA CYS A 92 6.48 -3.14 18.06
C CYS A 92 5.36 -4.18 18.12
N CYS A 93 5.51 -5.31 17.44
CA CYS A 93 4.55 -6.42 17.52
C CYS A 93 4.49 -7.02 18.94
N ALA A 94 5.62 -7.16 19.62
CA ALA A 94 5.65 -7.60 21.01
C ALA A 94 4.96 -6.59 21.95
N LEU A 95 5.20 -5.29 21.76
CA LEU A 95 4.51 -4.22 22.50
C LEU A 95 3.00 -4.24 22.24
N ALA A 96 2.57 -4.46 20.99
CA ALA A 96 1.16 -4.54 20.63
C ALA A 96 0.50 -5.78 21.26
N ALA A 97 1.16 -6.94 21.23
CA ALA A 97 0.68 -8.16 21.85
C ALA A 97 0.54 -8.03 23.38
N ALA A 98 1.41 -7.27 24.03
CA ALA A 98 1.41 -7.01 25.46
C ALA A 98 0.51 -5.83 25.88
N ALA A 99 -0.24 -5.20 24.96
CA ALA A 99 -0.96 -3.95 25.21
C ALA A 99 -2.04 -4.12 26.30
N PRO A 100 -1.93 -3.42 27.45
CA PRO A 100 -2.95 -3.45 28.50
C PRO A 100 -4.07 -2.45 28.26
N SER A 101 -3.86 -1.50 27.35
CA SER A 101 -4.83 -0.44 27.05
C SER A 101 -4.75 -0.03 25.58
N LEU A 102 -5.83 0.63 25.12
CA LEU A 102 -5.91 1.14 23.76
C LEU A 102 -4.86 2.23 23.47
N ALA A 103 -4.54 3.07 24.45
CA ALA A 103 -3.48 4.08 24.32
C ALA A 103 -2.09 3.45 24.11
N TRP A 104 -1.79 2.38 24.85
CA TRP A 104 -0.55 1.62 24.65
C TRP A 104 -0.50 0.99 23.26
N LEU A 105 -1.60 0.35 22.84
CA LEU A 105 -1.71 -0.22 21.50
C LEU A 105 -1.50 0.86 20.42
N ALA A 106 -2.11 2.03 20.59
CA ALA A 106 -1.95 3.16 19.65
C ALA A 106 -0.48 3.57 19.48
N VAL A 107 0.27 3.66 20.58
CA VAL A 107 1.72 3.97 20.55
C VAL A 107 2.49 2.85 19.85
N ALA A 108 2.23 1.58 20.19
CA ALA A 108 2.89 0.44 19.56
C ALA A 108 2.66 0.40 18.03
N LEU A 109 1.42 0.71 17.59
CA LEU A 109 1.07 0.73 16.17
C LEU A 109 1.59 1.96 15.45
N ALA A 110 1.68 3.12 16.10
CA ALA A 110 2.34 4.30 15.57
C ALA A 110 3.82 4.03 15.29
N LEU A 111 4.52 3.39 16.23
CA LEU A 111 5.92 2.96 16.06
C LEU A 111 6.06 1.88 14.98
N LEU A 112 5.10 0.96 14.86
CA LEU A 112 5.08 -0.06 13.81
C LEU A 112 4.92 0.58 12.43
N GLY A 113 4.07 1.60 12.28
CA GLY A 113 3.95 2.40 11.07
C GLY A 113 5.26 3.10 10.71
N ALA A 114 5.90 3.76 11.68
CA ALA A 114 7.20 4.39 11.49
C ALA A 114 8.30 3.37 11.10
N ALA A 115 8.29 2.17 11.67
CA ALA A 115 9.19 1.09 11.27
C ALA A 115 8.94 0.67 9.82
N GLY A 116 7.67 0.51 9.41
CA GLY A 116 7.27 0.16 8.04
C GLY A 116 7.76 1.16 7.00
N ALA A 117 7.86 2.44 7.34
CA ALA A 117 8.38 3.50 6.48
C ALA A 117 9.83 3.25 6.01
N LEU A 118 10.61 2.50 6.77
CA LEU A 118 12.00 2.16 6.44
C LEU A 118 12.09 1.19 5.26
N TYR A 119 11.01 0.42 4.98
CA TYR A 119 11.06 -0.67 4.01
C TYR A 119 11.15 -0.16 2.57
N HIS A 120 10.17 0.66 2.10
CA HIS A 120 10.04 0.97 0.68
C HIS A 120 11.30 1.57 0.03
N PRO A 121 11.92 2.61 0.61
CA PRO A 121 13.13 3.18 0.00
C PRO A 121 14.30 2.19 0.01
N SER A 122 14.50 1.46 1.12
CA SER A 122 15.61 0.51 1.23
C SER A 122 15.40 -0.77 0.43
N GLY A 123 14.17 -1.30 0.38
CA GLY A 123 13.83 -2.47 -0.44
C GLY A 123 13.99 -2.20 -1.93
N LEU A 124 13.50 -1.06 -2.43
CA LEU A 124 13.68 -0.65 -3.82
C LEU A 124 15.15 -0.37 -4.16
N ALA A 125 15.90 0.29 -3.28
CA ALA A 125 17.34 0.48 -3.46
C ALA A 125 18.06 -0.85 -3.57
N GLU A 126 17.78 -1.81 -2.70
CA GLU A 126 18.39 -3.14 -2.72
C GLU A 126 18.08 -3.90 -4.02
N LEU A 127 16.86 -3.83 -4.52
CA LEU A 127 16.44 -4.48 -5.76
C LEU A 127 17.06 -3.83 -7.00
N THR A 128 17.05 -2.52 -7.10
CA THR A 128 17.57 -1.80 -8.28
C THR A 128 19.07 -1.95 -8.45
N LEU A 129 19.80 -2.05 -7.34
CA LEU A 129 21.25 -2.24 -7.34
C LEU A 129 21.66 -3.67 -7.67
N ASN A 130 20.81 -4.67 -7.39
CA ASN A 130 21.21 -6.08 -7.37
C ASN A 130 20.47 -6.96 -8.37
N ALA A 131 19.54 -6.39 -9.15
CA ALA A 131 18.73 -7.16 -10.09
C ALA A 131 18.83 -6.62 -11.52
N PRO A 132 19.83 -7.04 -12.31
CA PRO A 132 19.80 -6.84 -13.76
C PRO A 132 18.59 -7.61 -14.32
N GLY A 133 17.66 -6.92 -14.98
CA GLY A 133 16.42 -7.50 -15.49
C GLY A 133 15.15 -6.77 -15.05
N GLY A 134 15.31 -5.59 -14.44
CA GLY A 134 14.38 -4.47 -14.15
C GLY A 134 12.90 -4.83 -13.92
N GLY A 135 12.13 -4.90 -14.98
CA GLY A 135 10.67 -4.99 -14.88
C GLY A 135 10.14 -6.27 -14.26
N ARG A 136 10.78 -7.42 -14.53
CA ARG A 136 10.32 -8.72 -13.98
C ARG A 136 10.52 -8.81 -12.47
N VAL A 137 11.64 -8.30 -11.97
CA VAL A 137 11.97 -8.27 -10.52
C VAL A 137 11.06 -7.28 -9.79
N LEU A 138 10.84 -6.09 -10.35
CA LEU A 138 9.95 -5.09 -9.78
C LEU A 138 8.47 -5.56 -9.82
N GLY A 139 8.07 -6.27 -10.86
CA GLY A 139 6.74 -6.88 -10.94
C GLY A 139 6.52 -7.95 -9.86
N ALA A 140 7.49 -8.85 -9.67
CA ALA A 140 7.46 -9.84 -8.60
C ALA A 140 7.43 -9.16 -7.22
N HIS A 141 8.24 -8.13 -7.02
CA HIS A 141 8.22 -7.33 -5.80
C HIS A 141 6.84 -6.75 -5.50
N GLY A 142 6.17 -6.12 -6.48
CA GLY A 142 4.81 -5.61 -6.33
C GLY A 142 3.81 -6.70 -5.95
N SER A 143 3.90 -7.87 -6.59
CA SER A 143 3.04 -9.02 -6.29
C SER A 143 3.18 -9.50 -4.84
N TRP A 144 4.40 -9.50 -4.29
CA TRP A 144 4.62 -9.88 -2.89
C TRP A 144 4.02 -8.88 -1.90
N GLY A 145 4.01 -7.58 -2.20
CA GLY A 145 3.28 -6.59 -1.41
C GLY A 145 1.79 -6.92 -1.33
N ASN A 146 1.18 -7.30 -2.46
CA ASN A 146 -0.22 -7.72 -2.51
C ASN A 146 -0.48 -9.03 -1.76
N VAL A 147 0.46 -9.98 -1.80
CA VAL A 147 0.38 -11.20 -0.97
C VAL A 147 0.30 -10.82 0.51
N GLY A 148 1.17 -9.91 0.98
CA GLY A 148 1.11 -9.42 2.37
C GLY A 148 -0.22 -8.75 2.71
N THR A 149 -0.71 -7.90 1.80
CA THR A 149 -2.01 -7.21 1.95
C THR A 149 -3.18 -8.19 2.05
N ALA A 150 -3.20 -9.25 1.24
CA ALA A 150 -4.29 -10.23 1.22
C ALA A 150 -4.19 -11.26 2.34
N THR A 151 -2.98 -11.75 2.66
CA THR A 151 -2.79 -12.80 3.66
C THR A 151 -2.89 -12.31 5.10
N SER A 152 -2.57 -11.03 5.37
CA SER A 152 -2.64 -10.48 6.73
C SER A 152 -4.05 -10.55 7.33
N PRO A 153 -5.13 -10.08 6.69
CA PRO A 153 -6.47 -10.22 7.24
C PRO A 153 -6.89 -11.67 7.46
N LEU A 154 -6.50 -12.57 6.54
CA LEU A 154 -6.79 -14.00 6.64
C LEU A 154 -6.15 -14.59 7.91
N LEU A 155 -4.84 -14.44 8.05
CA LEU A 155 -4.08 -15.06 9.14
C LEU A 155 -4.41 -14.39 10.49
N ALA A 156 -4.42 -13.06 10.53
CA ALA A 156 -4.72 -12.34 11.76
C ALA A 156 -6.15 -12.56 12.23
N GLY A 157 -7.13 -12.58 11.31
CA GLY A 157 -8.53 -12.86 11.63
C GLY A 157 -8.74 -14.30 12.12
N ALA A 158 -8.09 -15.29 11.48
CA ALA A 158 -8.15 -16.68 11.90
C ALA A 158 -7.57 -16.87 13.31
N ILE A 159 -6.39 -16.32 13.57
CA ILE A 159 -5.71 -16.39 14.87
C ILE A 159 -6.51 -15.66 15.95
N ALA A 160 -7.03 -14.47 15.66
CA ALA A 160 -7.85 -13.70 16.60
C ALA A 160 -9.14 -14.46 16.99
N SER A 161 -9.75 -15.17 16.04
CA SER A 161 -10.95 -15.97 16.28
C SER A 161 -10.67 -17.27 17.03
N ALA A 162 -9.50 -17.89 16.83
CA ALA A 162 -9.11 -19.14 17.50
C ALA A 162 -8.64 -18.89 18.94
N TRP A 163 -7.98 -17.77 19.20
CA TRP A 163 -7.41 -17.42 20.50
C TRP A 163 -7.79 -16.00 20.91
N THR A 164 -6.94 -15.01 20.59
CA THR A 164 -7.15 -13.60 20.93
C THR A 164 -6.54 -12.72 19.83
N TRP A 165 -6.97 -11.46 19.74
CA TRP A 165 -6.35 -10.49 18.85
C TRP A 165 -4.85 -10.26 19.17
N ARG A 166 -4.43 -10.43 20.43
CA ARG A 166 -3.01 -10.35 20.84
C ARG A 166 -2.17 -11.43 20.17
N ALA A 167 -2.71 -12.63 20.03
CA ALA A 167 -2.02 -13.73 19.33
C ALA A 167 -1.74 -13.41 17.85
N SER A 168 -2.55 -12.57 17.20
CA SER A 168 -2.26 -12.10 15.85
C SER A 168 -1.02 -11.23 15.78
N TYR A 169 -0.74 -10.42 16.82
CA TYR A 169 0.50 -9.65 16.91
C TYR A 169 1.70 -10.53 17.32
N VAL A 170 1.48 -11.59 18.11
CA VAL A 170 2.53 -12.59 18.36
C VAL A 170 2.94 -13.27 17.06
N LEU A 171 1.97 -13.69 16.22
CA LEU A 171 2.27 -14.27 14.90
C LEU A 171 3.05 -13.29 14.03
N ALA A 172 2.64 -12.01 13.97
CA ALA A 172 3.35 -10.97 13.25
C ALA A 172 4.77 -10.76 13.78
N GLY A 173 4.97 -10.82 15.10
CA GLY A 173 6.28 -10.78 15.74
C GLY A 173 7.16 -11.96 15.35
N VAL A 174 6.63 -13.18 15.35
CA VAL A 174 7.33 -14.37 14.84
C VAL A 174 7.75 -14.19 13.40
N ALA A 175 6.84 -13.70 12.54
CA ALA A 175 7.15 -13.41 11.14
C ALA A 175 8.27 -12.34 11.01
N ALA A 176 8.26 -11.30 11.85
CA ALA A 176 9.30 -10.27 11.87
C ALA A 176 10.67 -10.85 12.33
N ALA A 177 10.68 -11.77 13.30
CA ALA A 177 11.90 -12.47 13.74
C ALA A 177 12.48 -13.34 12.62
N LEU A 178 11.65 -14.13 11.96
CA LEU A 178 12.05 -14.96 10.82
C LEU A 178 12.56 -14.10 9.65
N LEU A 179 11.90 -12.98 9.39
CA LEU A 179 12.35 -12.01 8.38
C LEU A 179 13.71 -11.42 8.74
N LEU A 180 13.95 -11.05 10.02
CA LEU A 180 15.25 -10.54 10.47
C LEU A 180 16.35 -11.56 10.24
N LEU A 181 16.09 -12.84 10.53
CA LEU A 181 17.03 -13.93 10.25
C LEU A 181 17.29 -14.08 8.75
N ALA A 182 16.23 -14.09 7.93
CA ALA A 182 16.34 -14.18 6.48
C ALA A 182 17.15 -13.01 5.88
N LEU A 183 16.93 -11.78 6.36
CA LEU A 183 17.70 -10.60 5.94
C LEU A 183 19.16 -10.64 6.41
N ARG A 184 19.45 -11.25 7.56
CA ARG A 184 20.84 -11.43 8.04
C ARG A 184 21.65 -12.33 7.11
N TRP A 185 21.04 -13.39 6.63
CA TRP A 185 21.72 -14.37 5.77
C TRP A 185 21.61 -14.03 4.28
N GLY A 186 20.47 -13.48 3.83
CA GLY A 186 20.18 -13.23 2.42
C GLY A 186 20.76 -11.92 1.87
N VAL A 187 20.99 -10.90 2.72
CA VAL A 187 21.37 -9.55 2.29
C VAL A 187 22.69 -9.12 2.96
N PRO A 188 23.85 -9.21 2.29
CA PRO A 188 25.15 -8.80 2.83
C PRO A 188 25.24 -7.30 3.17
N LEU A 189 26.09 -6.94 4.15
CA LEU A 189 26.26 -5.55 4.61
C LEU A 189 27.27 -4.73 3.77
N ASP A 190 28.17 -5.40 3.05
CA ASP A 190 29.39 -4.80 2.49
C ASP A 190 29.24 -4.43 1.01
N ARG A 191 28.23 -3.61 0.66
CA ARG A 191 28.06 -3.21 -0.73
C ARG A 191 28.09 -1.69 -0.88
N GLN A 192 29.05 -1.22 -1.70
CA GLN A 192 29.09 0.16 -2.17
C GLN A 192 27.97 0.38 -3.19
N LEU A 193 27.29 1.53 -3.08
CA LEU A 193 26.30 1.95 -4.05
C LEU A 193 26.98 2.23 -5.40
N PRO A 194 26.54 1.63 -6.52
CA PRO A 194 27.03 2.03 -7.82
C PRO A 194 26.65 3.49 -8.09
N GLU A 195 27.56 4.22 -8.70
CA GLU A 195 27.30 5.57 -9.19
C GLU A 195 26.13 5.54 -10.19
N GLN A 196 25.09 6.30 -9.92
CA GLN A 196 23.90 6.30 -10.77
C GLN A 196 24.22 6.98 -12.09
N ALA A 197 23.96 6.29 -13.22
CA ALA A 197 24.07 6.89 -14.54
C ALA A 197 23.15 8.12 -14.67
N PRO A 198 23.61 9.21 -15.33
CA PRO A 198 22.80 10.40 -15.53
C PRO A 198 21.52 10.05 -16.31
N PRO A 199 20.37 10.55 -15.87
CA PRO A 199 19.07 10.20 -16.43
C PRO A 199 18.87 10.84 -17.81
N ALA A 200 18.19 10.09 -18.71
CA ALA A 200 17.80 10.59 -20.02
C ALA A 200 16.78 11.75 -19.90
N PRO A 201 16.83 12.76 -20.81
CA PRO A 201 15.88 13.86 -20.83
C PRO A 201 14.44 13.35 -21.01
N GLY A 202 13.53 13.71 -20.10
CA GLY A 202 12.11 13.36 -20.15
C GLY A 202 11.23 14.57 -20.39
N GLN A 203 10.03 14.37 -20.91
CA GLN A 203 9.03 15.45 -21.09
C GLN A 203 8.53 15.93 -19.71
N ARG A 204 8.56 17.25 -19.50
CA ARG A 204 8.10 17.89 -18.27
C ARG A 204 6.67 18.41 -18.39
N SER A 205 5.79 18.08 -17.46
CA SER A 205 4.56 18.85 -17.25
C SER A 205 4.33 19.09 -15.76
N ARG A 206 4.82 20.22 -15.25
CA ARG A 206 4.63 20.59 -13.83
C ARG A 206 3.15 20.60 -13.47
N ALA A 207 2.29 21.16 -14.31
CA ALA A 207 0.84 21.19 -14.09
C ALA A 207 0.23 19.78 -14.00
N ALA A 208 0.57 18.88 -14.94
CA ALA A 208 0.10 17.50 -14.87
C ALA A 208 0.64 16.76 -13.61
N LEU A 209 1.91 16.96 -13.26
CA LEU A 209 2.49 16.39 -12.05
C LEU A 209 1.77 16.89 -10.79
N THR A 210 1.52 18.20 -10.67
CA THR A 210 0.78 18.76 -9.53
C THR A 210 -0.60 18.13 -9.41
N VAL A 211 -1.34 18.01 -10.50
CA VAL A 211 -2.66 17.35 -10.47
C VAL A 211 -2.51 15.89 -10.04
N VAL A 212 -1.57 15.12 -10.61
CA VAL A 212 -1.34 13.72 -10.23
C VAL A 212 -0.97 13.60 -8.74
N MET A 213 -0.21 14.54 -8.17
CA MET A 213 0.09 14.56 -6.73
C MET A 213 -1.16 14.83 -5.87
N LEU A 214 -2.07 15.68 -6.31
CA LEU A 214 -3.36 15.87 -5.64
C LEU A 214 -4.24 14.61 -5.73
N LEU A 215 -4.24 13.94 -6.90
CA LEU A 215 -4.95 12.67 -7.07
C LEU A 215 -4.38 11.56 -6.18
N ALA A 216 -3.07 11.57 -5.88
CA ALA A 216 -2.45 10.62 -4.97
C ALA A 216 -3.10 10.62 -3.58
N VAL A 217 -3.51 11.79 -3.08
CA VAL A 217 -4.22 11.90 -1.79
C VAL A 217 -5.57 11.19 -1.84
N ALA A 218 -6.37 11.46 -2.87
CA ALA A 218 -7.69 10.85 -3.02
C ALA A 218 -7.60 9.35 -3.30
N GLU A 219 -6.63 8.91 -4.13
CA GLU A 219 -6.35 7.50 -4.38
C GLU A 219 -5.93 6.77 -3.10
N GLY A 220 -5.00 7.38 -2.34
CA GLY A 220 -4.58 6.86 -1.05
C GLY A 220 -5.72 6.78 -0.05
N PHE A 221 -6.59 7.80 0.00
CA PHE A 221 -7.78 7.80 0.85
C PHE A 221 -8.72 6.63 0.50
N VAL A 222 -9.02 6.43 -0.78
CA VAL A 222 -9.86 5.32 -1.24
C VAL A 222 -9.22 3.98 -0.88
N PHE A 223 -7.93 3.79 -1.17
CA PHE A 223 -7.21 2.55 -0.87
C PHE A 223 -7.15 2.26 0.62
N GLN A 224 -6.73 3.23 1.44
CA GLN A 224 -6.56 3.04 2.89
C GLN A 224 -7.89 2.80 3.60
N GLY A 225 -8.92 3.57 3.25
CA GLY A 225 -10.27 3.34 3.78
C GLY A 225 -10.80 1.96 3.42
N PHE A 226 -10.57 1.54 2.16
CA PHE A 226 -10.97 0.22 1.69
C PHE A 226 -10.30 -0.90 2.51
N VAL A 227 -8.97 -0.92 2.59
CA VAL A 227 -8.26 -2.03 3.26
C VAL A 227 -8.44 -2.04 4.78
N VAL A 228 -8.64 -0.89 5.41
CA VAL A 228 -8.86 -0.79 6.87
C VAL A 228 -10.23 -1.32 7.27
N PHE A 229 -11.29 -0.94 6.57
CA PHE A 229 -12.66 -1.30 6.98
C PHE A 229 -13.19 -2.56 6.32
N LEU A 230 -12.55 -3.07 5.26
CA LEU A 230 -13.00 -4.26 4.54
C LEU A 230 -13.18 -5.49 5.44
N PRO A 231 -12.24 -5.88 6.34
CA PRO A 231 -12.41 -7.06 7.17
C PRO A 231 -13.58 -6.93 8.16
N ALA A 232 -13.74 -5.76 8.79
CA ALA A 232 -14.84 -5.52 9.70
C ALA A 232 -16.20 -5.55 8.99
N PHE A 233 -16.30 -4.91 7.81
CA PHE A 233 -17.50 -4.93 6.98
C PHE A 233 -17.87 -6.35 6.53
N LEU A 234 -16.88 -7.10 6.02
CA LEU A 234 -17.14 -8.46 5.56
C LEU A 234 -17.39 -9.44 6.72
N ALA A 235 -16.95 -9.12 7.94
CA ALA A 235 -17.37 -9.85 9.15
C ALA A 235 -18.87 -9.65 9.43
N GLU A 236 -19.41 -8.44 9.23
CA GLU A 236 -20.87 -8.19 9.33
C GLU A 236 -21.63 -8.98 8.25
N VAL A 237 -21.16 -8.98 7.00
CA VAL A 237 -21.77 -9.76 5.91
C VAL A 237 -21.74 -11.27 6.21
N GLY A 238 -20.66 -11.78 6.79
CA GLY A 238 -20.48 -13.18 7.17
C GLY A 238 -21.23 -13.59 8.44
N GLY A 239 -21.91 -12.64 9.08
CA GLY A 239 -22.59 -12.79 10.37
C GLY A 239 -21.64 -12.60 11.56
N LEU A 240 -22.03 -11.68 12.46
CA LEU A 240 -21.31 -11.42 13.71
C LEU A 240 -21.36 -12.61 14.67
N GLY A 241 -20.50 -12.64 15.68
CA GLY A 241 -20.40 -13.68 16.68
C GLY A 241 -19.09 -14.48 16.59
N ARG A 242 -19.09 -15.71 17.10
CA ARG A 242 -17.89 -16.55 17.08
C ARG A 242 -17.34 -16.71 15.66
N GLY A 243 -16.05 -16.39 15.47
CA GLY A 243 -15.38 -16.50 14.18
C GLY A 243 -15.60 -15.32 13.22
N ALA A 244 -16.24 -14.23 13.65
CA ALA A 244 -16.47 -13.05 12.81
C ALA A 244 -15.17 -12.51 12.19
N ALA A 245 -14.10 -12.38 12.96
CA ALA A 245 -12.79 -11.94 12.46
C ALA A 245 -12.21 -12.91 11.43
N ALA A 246 -12.36 -14.23 11.63
CA ALA A 246 -11.91 -15.23 10.67
C ALA A 246 -12.70 -15.15 9.35
N LYS A 247 -14.03 -15.03 9.43
CA LYS A 247 -14.89 -14.89 8.24
C LYS A 247 -14.56 -13.61 7.48
N GLY A 248 -14.50 -12.47 8.18
CA GLY A 248 -14.14 -11.18 7.61
C GLY A 248 -12.75 -11.20 6.98
N GLY A 249 -11.78 -11.80 7.66
CA GLY A 249 -10.41 -11.98 7.15
C GLY A 249 -10.35 -12.85 5.90
N ALA A 250 -11.06 -13.99 5.87
CA ALA A 250 -11.09 -14.89 4.72
C ALA A 250 -11.76 -14.25 3.49
N LEU A 251 -12.93 -13.61 3.69
CA LEU A 251 -13.61 -12.87 2.62
C LEU A 251 -12.77 -11.70 2.12
N SER A 252 -12.08 -10.98 3.02
CA SER A 252 -11.18 -9.90 2.63
C SER A 252 -10.00 -10.40 1.81
N ALA A 253 -9.40 -11.52 2.18
CA ALA A 253 -8.33 -12.12 1.40
C ALA A 253 -8.79 -12.46 -0.02
N ALA A 254 -9.98 -13.07 -0.18
CA ALA A 254 -10.54 -13.36 -1.50
C ALA A 254 -10.77 -12.08 -2.32
N VAL A 255 -11.37 -11.04 -1.73
CA VAL A 255 -11.61 -9.74 -2.35
C VAL A 255 -10.29 -9.06 -2.77
N LEU A 256 -9.27 -9.07 -1.90
CA LEU A 256 -7.97 -8.45 -2.18
C LEU A 256 -7.15 -9.22 -3.21
N LEU A 257 -7.30 -10.56 -3.28
CA LEU A 257 -6.67 -11.38 -4.34
C LEU A 257 -7.26 -11.08 -5.72
N VAL A 258 -8.57 -10.81 -5.82
CA VAL A 258 -9.19 -10.31 -7.05
C VAL A 258 -8.53 -8.98 -7.47
N GLY A 259 -8.33 -8.06 -6.50
CA GLY A 259 -7.61 -6.82 -6.71
C GLY A 259 -6.17 -7.05 -7.19
N ALA A 260 -5.43 -7.95 -6.55
CA ALA A 260 -4.05 -8.27 -6.92
C ALA A 260 -3.95 -8.74 -8.39
N GLY A 261 -4.92 -9.53 -8.88
CA GLY A 261 -5.05 -9.87 -10.29
C GLY A 261 -5.25 -8.64 -11.19
N GLY A 262 -5.93 -7.62 -10.67
CA GLY A 262 -6.14 -6.33 -11.36
C GLY A 262 -4.85 -5.58 -11.67
N GLN A 263 -3.79 -5.71 -10.86
CA GLN A 263 -2.51 -5.06 -11.16
C GLN A 263 -1.87 -5.54 -12.47
N LEU A 264 -2.04 -6.80 -12.82
CA LEU A 264 -1.55 -7.34 -14.10
C LEU A 264 -2.29 -6.69 -15.29
N LEU A 265 -3.61 -6.52 -15.16
CA LEU A 265 -4.41 -5.80 -16.15
C LEU A 265 -4.01 -4.33 -16.21
N GLY A 266 -3.85 -3.68 -15.06
CA GLY A 266 -3.40 -2.30 -14.94
C GLY A 266 -2.06 -2.04 -15.61
N GLY A 267 -1.09 -2.95 -15.44
CA GLY A 267 0.20 -2.90 -16.12
C GLY A 267 0.05 -2.85 -17.64
N ARG A 268 -0.77 -3.73 -18.24
CA ARG A 268 -1.04 -3.74 -19.68
C ARG A 268 -1.77 -2.46 -20.15
N LEU A 269 -2.72 -1.98 -19.35
CA LEU A 269 -3.45 -0.74 -19.65
C LEU A 269 -2.56 0.51 -19.57
N ALA A 270 -1.48 0.47 -18.79
CA ALA A 270 -0.52 1.55 -18.64
C ALA A 270 0.47 1.68 -19.83
N GLU A 271 0.58 0.70 -20.72
CA GLU A 271 1.49 0.72 -21.88
C GLU A 271 1.07 1.70 -22.98
N ALA A 272 -0.10 2.32 -22.91
CA ALA A 272 -0.61 3.27 -23.89
C ALA A 272 0.01 4.67 -23.75
N GLY A 273 -0.29 5.58 -24.70
CA GLY A 273 0.07 7.00 -24.63
C GLY A 273 -0.54 7.71 -23.41
N GLY A 274 0.14 8.75 -22.89
CA GLY A 274 -0.23 9.41 -21.63
C GLY A 274 -1.68 9.90 -21.56
N GLY A 275 -2.21 10.47 -22.65
CA GLY A 275 -3.62 10.90 -22.72
C GLY A 275 -4.60 9.72 -22.63
N THR A 276 -4.28 8.58 -23.22
CA THR A 276 -5.08 7.34 -23.15
C THR A 276 -5.02 6.74 -21.74
N VAL A 277 -3.84 6.73 -21.12
CA VAL A 277 -3.66 6.26 -19.72
C VAL A 277 -4.51 7.10 -18.77
N ALA A 278 -4.48 8.43 -18.91
CA ALA A 278 -5.27 9.34 -18.08
C ALA A 278 -6.79 9.15 -18.27
N LEU A 279 -7.25 8.87 -19.52
CA LEU A 279 -8.66 8.56 -19.79
C LEU A 279 -9.08 7.23 -19.18
N ARG A 280 -8.23 6.17 -19.29
CA ARG A 280 -8.47 4.87 -18.66
C ARG A 280 -8.54 5.00 -17.13
N TYR A 281 -7.63 5.76 -16.55
CA TYR A 281 -7.63 6.07 -15.13
C TYR A 281 -8.94 6.73 -14.69
N SER A 282 -9.37 7.78 -15.40
CA SER A 282 -10.65 8.46 -15.15
C SER A 282 -11.85 7.51 -15.21
N ALA A 283 -11.92 6.66 -16.23
CA ALA A 283 -13.02 5.70 -16.41
C ALA A 283 -13.07 4.65 -15.28
N LEU A 284 -11.90 4.15 -14.86
CA LEU A 284 -11.79 3.19 -13.76
C LEU A 284 -12.28 3.79 -12.44
N TYR A 285 -11.87 5.02 -12.13
CA TYR A 285 -12.34 5.68 -10.91
C TYR A 285 -13.82 6.11 -11.01
N GLY A 286 -14.31 6.43 -12.19
CA GLY A 286 -15.75 6.59 -12.43
C GLY A 286 -16.55 5.32 -12.13
N ALA A 287 -16.04 4.16 -12.53
CA ALA A 287 -16.63 2.87 -12.16
C ALA A 287 -16.51 2.60 -10.66
N ALA A 288 -15.38 2.98 -10.00
CA ALA A 288 -15.20 2.84 -8.57
C ALA A 288 -16.19 3.70 -7.77
N VAL A 289 -16.57 4.89 -8.25
CA VAL A 289 -17.66 5.72 -7.68
C VAL A 289 -18.95 4.91 -7.61
N LEU A 290 -19.39 4.38 -8.76
CA LEU A 290 -20.64 3.61 -8.84
C LEU A 290 -20.59 2.35 -7.96
N THR A 291 -19.46 1.66 -7.95
CA THR A 291 -19.28 0.43 -7.17
C THR A 291 -19.28 0.72 -5.68
N GLY A 292 -18.62 1.79 -5.21
CA GLY A 292 -18.63 2.19 -3.81
C GLY A 292 -20.04 2.56 -3.31
N LEU A 293 -20.80 3.30 -4.11
CA LEU A 293 -22.19 3.61 -3.81
C LEU A 293 -23.08 2.35 -3.81
N ALA A 294 -22.83 1.40 -4.73
CA ALA A 294 -23.54 0.14 -4.79
C ALA A 294 -23.25 -0.76 -3.57
N VAL A 295 -22.00 -0.79 -3.07
CA VAL A 295 -21.65 -1.49 -1.82
C VAL A 295 -22.41 -0.87 -0.64
N ALA A 296 -22.44 0.45 -0.54
CA ALA A 296 -23.17 1.15 0.51
C ALA A 296 -24.67 0.84 0.47
N ALA A 297 -25.27 0.82 -0.73
CA ALA A 297 -26.69 0.49 -0.92
C ALA A 297 -27.01 -1.00 -0.65
N ALA A 298 -26.09 -1.91 -0.96
CA ALA A 298 -26.24 -3.34 -0.73
C ALA A 298 -26.19 -3.72 0.76
N GLY A 299 -25.59 -2.85 1.61
CA GLY A 299 -25.45 -3.10 3.05
C GLY A 299 -24.73 -4.40 3.35
N ALA A 300 -25.09 -5.05 4.45
CA ALA A 300 -24.49 -6.33 4.88
C ALA A 300 -25.10 -7.55 4.11
N SER A 301 -25.29 -7.45 2.81
CA SER A 301 -25.80 -8.55 1.97
C SER A 301 -24.68 -9.31 1.26
N PRO A 302 -24.91 -10.57 0.83
CA PRO A 302 -23.91 -11.32 0.03
C PRO A 302 -23.48 -10.62 -1.27
N LEU A 303 -24.37 -9.80 -1.87
CA LEU A 303 -24.05 -9.00 -3.06
C LEU A 303 -22.89 -8.02 -2.78
N ALA A 304 -22.78 -7.50 -1.56
CA ALA A 304 -21.72 -6.59 -1.18
C ALA A 304 -20.32 -7.22 -1.30
N VAL A 305 -20.17 -8.55 -1.13
CA VAL A 305 -18.88 -9.25 -1.34
C VAL A 305 -18.44 -9.14 -2.80
N VAL A 306 -19.37 -9.37 -3.73
CA VAL A 306 -19.09 -9.29 -5.18
C VAL A 306 -18.75 -7.86 -5.58
N LEU A 307 -19.52 -6.88 -5.08
CA LEU A 307 -19.29 -5.46 -5.35
C LEU A 307 -17.96 -4.98 -4.75
N ALA A 308 -17.62 -5.42 -3.53
CA ALA A 308 -16.31 -5.14 -2.92
C ALA A 308 -15.15 -5.76 -3.73
N GLY A 309 -15.35 -6.96 -4.29
CA GLY A 309 -14.41 -7.59 -5.22
C GLY A 309 -14.21 -6.76 -6.48
N LEU A 310 -15.28 -6.25 -7.07
CA LEU A 310 -15.20 -5.35 -8.21
C LEU A 310 -14.50 -4.02 -7.86
N MET A 311 -14.83 -3.43 -6.72
CA MET A 311 -14.17 -2.21 -6.24
C MET A 311 -12.68 -2.44 -6.01
N SER A 312 -12.29 -3.57 -5.41
CA SER A 312 -10.90 -3.99 -5.25
C SER A 312 -10.18 -4.07 -6.59
N LEU A 313 -10.78 -4.76 -7.57
CA LEU A 313 -10.24 -4.86 -8.93
C LEU A 313 -9.94 -3.47 -9.51
N LEU A 314 -10.91 -2.55 -9.47
CA LEU A 314 -10.80 -1.20 -10.03
C LEU A 314 -9.70 -0.38 -9.36
N ILE A 315 -9.62 -0.41 -8.02
CA ILE A 315 -8.59 0.30 -7.25
C ILE A 315 -7.19 -0.21 -7.62
N PHE A 316 -7.00 -1.53 -7.67
CA PHE A 316 -5.69 -2.12 -7.95
C PHE A 316 -5.27 -1.99 -9.43
N VAL A 317 -6.22 -1.99 -10.37
CA VAL A 317 -5.96 -1.64 -11.78
C VAL A 317 -5.50 -0.19 -11.91
N GLY A 318 -6.01 0.72 -11.08
CA GLY A 318 -5.65 2.14 -11.07
C GLY A 318 -4.18 2.41 -10.74
N GLN A 319 -3.59 1.66 -9.80
CA GLN A 319 -2.23 1.91 -9.30
C GLN A 319 -1.13 1.94 -10.40
N PRO A 320 -1.01 0.95 -11.32
CA PRO A 320 -0.04 1.02 -12.40
C PRO A 320 -0.27 2.20 -13.35
N LEU A 321 -1.54 2.61 -13.56
CA LEU A 321 -1.86 3.77 -14.38
C LEU A 321 -1.34 5.05 -13.72
N THR A 322 -1.54 5.22 -12.42
CA THR A 322 -1.01 6.37 -11.67
C THR A 322 0.50 6.41 -11.71
N ASN A 323 1.15 5.26 -11.46
CA ASN A 323 2.61 5.17 -11.57
C ASN A 323 3.11 5.63 -12.95
N GLN A 324 2.43 5.25 -14.02
CA GLN A 324 2.76 5.68 -15.37
C GLN A 324 2.50 7.19 -15.58
N LEU A 325 1.45 7.74 -15.00
CA LEU A 325 1.17 9.20 -15.07
C LEU A 325 2.25 9.99 -14.33
N VAL A 326 2.69 9.56 -13.15
CA VAL A 326 3.82 10.14 -12.42
C VAL A 326 5.09 10.09 -13.29
N ALA A 327 5.43 8.93 -13.86
CA ALA A 327 6.60 8.76 -14.69
C ALA A 327 6.61 9.67 -15.92
N ARG A 328 5.44 9.87 -16.56
CA ARG A 328 5.30 10.72 -17.76
C ARG A 328 5.26 12.21 -17.45
N ALA A 329 4.78 12.60 -16.27
CA ALA A 329 4.74 14.00 -15.85
C ALA A 329 6.08 14.49 -15.29
N THR A 330 7.02 13.56 -14.98
CA THR A 330 8.28 13.83 -14.26
C THR A 330 9.49 13.59 -15.16
N GLU A 331 10.53 14.43 -15.02
CA GLU A 331 11.83 14.17 -15.62
C GLU A 331 12.46 12.89 -15.07
N ALA A 332 13.20 12.18 -15.90
CA ALA A 332 13.84 10.93 -15.53
C ALA A 332 14.69 11.05 -14.25
N GLY A 333 15.49 12.13 -14.12
CA GLY A 333 16.33 12.37 -12.94
C GLY A 333 15.62 12.80 -11.67
N ARG A 334 14.29 13.06 -11.73
CA ARG A 334 13.48 13.47 -10.57
C ARG A 334 12.39 12.46 -10.22
N ARG A 335 12.36 11.32 -10.90
CA ARG A 335 11.32 10.30 -10.66
C ARG A 335 11.35 9.76 -9.23
N GLY A 336 12.54 9.58 -8.65
CA GLY A 336 12.65 9.14 -7.24
C GLY A 336 11.95 10.10 -6.27
N VAL A 337 12.20 11.40 -6.39
CA VAL A 337 11.53 12.42 -5.58
C VAL A 337 10.02 12.45 -5.86
N ALA A 338 9.60 12.33 -7.13
CA ALA A 338 8.18 12.33 -7.49
C ALA A 338 7.45 11.11 -6.91
N TYR A 339 8.02 9.91 -6.99
CA TYR A 339 7.44 8.73 -6.36
C TYR A 339 7.47 8.80 -4.84
N GLY A 340 8.55 9.34 -4.24
CA GLY A 340 8.60 9.60 -2.80
C GLY A 340 7.48 10.53 -2.35
N THR A 341 7.27 11.64 -3.06
CA THR A 341 6.18 12.58 -2.80
C THR A 341 4.81 11.91 -2.98
N TYR A 342 4.63 11.14 -4.06
CA TYR A 342 3.41 10.37 -4.29
C TYR A 342 3.10 9.43 -3.12
N PHE A 343 4.06 8.63 -2.66
CA PHE A 343 3.86 7.72 -1.52
C PHE A 343 3.59 8.48 -0.22
N THR A 344 4.28 9.59 0.02
CA THR A 344 4.05 10.45 1.19
C THR A 344 2.63 11.01 1.20
N LEU A 345 2.11 11.45 0.05
CA LEU A 345 0.75 11.97 -0.07
C LEU A 345 -0.29 10.85 0.03
N SER A 346 -0.09 9.75 -0.70
CA SER A 346 -1.02 8.63 -0.74
C SER A 346 -1.12 7.91 0.61
N PHE A 347 0.00 7.49 1.20
CA PHE A 347 0.00 6.78 2.48
C PHE A 347 -0.01 7.73 3.69
N GLY A 348 0.60 8.92 3.59
CA GLY A 348 0.59 9.90 4.67
C GLY A 348 -0.76 10.60 4.78
N VAL A 349 -1.11 11.45 3.81
CA VAL A 349 -2.34 12.25 3.87
C VAL A 349 -3.58 11.39 3.58
N GLY A 350 -3.50 10.46 2.62
CA GLY A 350 -4.61 9.54 2.30
C GLY A 350 -5.04 8.67 3.47
N SER A 351 -4.17 8.42 4.45
CA SER A 351 -4.49 7.67 5.67
C SER A 351 -5.58 8.31 6.55
N LEU A 352 -5.90 9.60 6.36
CA LEU A 352 -7.04 10.25 7.02
C LEU A 352 -8.37 9.51 6.77
N ALA A 353 -8.41 8.64 5.76
CA ALA A 353 -9.51 7.71 5.53
C ALA A 353 -9.86 6.83 6.73
N GLY A 354 -8.87 6.47 7.57
CA GLY A 354 -9.13 5.71 8.79
C GLY A 354 -10.02 6.47 9.78
N ALA A 355 -9.65 7.70 10.12
CA ALA A 355 -10.45 8.52 11.03
C ALA A 355 -11.81 8.93 10.42
N ALA A 356 -11.81 9.37 9.15
CA ALA A 356 -13.04 9.77 8.46
C ALA A 356 -13.98 8.59 8.23
N GLY A 357 -13.47 7.45 7.81
CA GLY A 357 -14.23 6.22 7.64
C GLY A 357 -14.78 5.70 8.97
N GLY A 358 -13.99 5.77 10.05
CA GLY A 358 -14.45 5.43 11.39
C GLY A 358 -15.63 6.28 11.85
N LEU A 359 -15.56 7.60 11.62
CA LEU A 359 -16.64 8.53 11.93
C LEU A 359 -17.93 8.20 11.15
N VAL A 360 -17.80 7.85 9.87
CA VAL A 360 -18.95 7.42 9.06
C VAL A 360 -19.46 6.07 9.53
N ALA A 361 -18.58 5.13 9.87
CA ALA A 361 -18.99 3.82 10.38
C ALA A 361 -19.77 3.92 11.68
N ASP A 362 -19.36 4.79 12.61
CA ASP A 362 -20.07 4.99 13.89
C ASP A 362 -21.45 5.64 13.72
N ARG A 363 -21.63 6.50 12.70
CA ARG A 363 -22.90 7.22 12.47
C ARG A 363 -23.86 6.49 11.55
N SER A 364 -23.34 5.77 10.55
CA SER A 364 -24.13 5.26 9.42
C SER A 364 -23.83 3.81 9.07
N GLY A 365 -22.99 3.12 9.87
CA GLY A 365 -22.59 1.72 9.65
C GLY A 365 -21.42 1.55 8.68
N LEU A 366 -20.83 0.36 8.71
CA LEU A 366 -19.61 0.05 7.93
C LEU A 366 -19.84 0.11 6.41
N ALA A 367 -21.03 -0.25 5.92
CA ALA A 367 -21.35 -0.15 4.48
C ALA A 367 -21.27 1.30 3.96
N ALA A 368 -21.63 2.30 4.77
CA ALA A 368 -21.59 3.71 4.39
C ALA A 368 -20.16 4.22 4.15
N VAL A 369 -19.16 3.59 4.74
CA VAL A 369 -17.74 3.90 4.49
C VAL A 369 -17.41 3.72 3.01
N PHE A 370 -17.89 2.65 2.36
CA PHE A 370 -17.66 2.40 0.95
C PHE A 370 -18.34 3.44 0.05
N GLY A 371 -19.49 3.97 0.49
CA GLY A 371 -20.14 5.12 -0.15
C GLY A 371 -19.26 6.39 -0.08
N LEU A 372 -18.68 6.68 1.08
CA LEU A 372 -17.70 7.76 1.24
C LEU A 372 -16.52 7.58 0.28
N LEU A 373 -15.96 6.37 0.20
CA LEU A 373 -14.84 6.08 -0.70
C LEU A 373 -15.25 6.28 -2.17
N GLY A 374 -16.47 5.88 -2.56
CA GLY A 374 -17.05 6.16 -3.87
C GLY A 374 -17.14 7.66 -4.15
N VAL A 375 -17.62 8.45 -3.20
CA VAL A 375 -17.70 9.93 -3.34
C VAL A 375 -16.30 10.53 -3.52
N VAL A 376 -15.30 10.11 -2.74
CA VAL A 376 -13.91 10.59 -2.88
C VAL A 376 -13.31 10.18 -4.23
N ALA A 377 -13.66 9.01 -4.75
CA ALA A 377 -13.20 8.55 -6.07
C ALA A 377 -13.63 9.48 -7.24
N VAL A 378 -14.65 10.33 -7.06
CA VAL A 378 -15.02 11.37 -8.03
C VAL A 378 -13.85 12.31 -8.33
N VAL A 379 -13.06 12.65 -7.30
CA VAL A 379 -11.85 13.50 -7.45
C VAL A 379 -10.87 12.85 -8.43
N ASN A 380 -10.66 11.55 -8.32
CA ASN A 380 -9.78 10.81 -9.22
C ASN A 380 -10.37 10.72 -10.65
N ALA A 381 -11.66 10.45 -10.76
CA ALA A 381 -12.33 10.37 -12.05
C ALA A 381 -12.25 11.72 -12.82
N VAL A 382 -12.61 12.82 -12.17
CA VAL A 382 -12.56 14.17 -12.77
C VAL A 382 -11.12 14.61 -13.03
N GLY A 383 -10.23 14.42 -12.04
CA GLY A 383 -8.82 14.81 -12.16
C GLY A 383 -8.09 14.06 -13.26
N GLY A 384 -8.45 12.80 -13.54
CA GLY A 384 -7.93 12.05 -14.68
C GLY A 384 -8.22 12.73 -16.03
N LEU A 385 -9.41 13.34 -16.21
CA LEU A 385 -9.75 14.13 -17.40
C LEU A 385 -8.92 15.41 -17.49
N VAL A 386 -8.66 16.06 -16.35
CA VAL A 386 -7.78 17.24 -16.29
C VAL A 386 -6.36 16.86 -16.70
N VAL A 387 -5.81 15.80 -16.17
CA VAL A 387 -4.46 15.27 -16.54
C VAL A 387 -4.41 14.95 -18.04
N ARG A 388 -5.44 14.29 -18.58
CA ARG A 388 -5.55 14.02 -20.02
C ARG A 388 -5.45 15.30 -20.85
N THR A 389 -6.24 16.32 -20.51
CA THR A 389 -6.26 17.60 -21.20
C THR A 389 -4.87 18.27 -21.21
N LEU A 390 -4.18 18.26 -20.05
CA LEU A 390 -2.85 18.84 -19.91
C LEU A 390 -1.80 18.11 -20.75
N LEU A 391 -1.87 16.77 -20.80
CA LEU A 391 -0.91 15.96 -21.56
C LEU A 391 -1.14 16.03 -23.06
N VAL A 392 -2.41 16.08 -23.53
CA VAL A 392 -2.78 16.16 -24.95
C VAL A 392 -2.44 17.54 -25.53
N ARG A 393 -2.81 18.64 -24.84
CA ARG A 393 -2.47 20.01 -25.26
C ARG A 393 -0.98 20.20 -25.46
N ARG A 394 -0.17 19.63 -24.57
CA ARG A 394 1.30 19.71 -24.64
C ARG A 394 1.86 18.94 -25.83
N ALA A 395 1.35 17.73 -26.11
CA ALA A 395 1.78 16.96 -27.27
C ALA A 395 1.54 17.75 -28.56
N ALA A 396 0.38 18.42 -28.67
CA ALA A 396 0.04 19.28 -29.83
C ALA A 396 1.01 20.48 -29.98
N SER A 397 1.37 21.15 -28.87
CA SER A 397 2.32 22.29 -28.90
C SER A 397 3.75 21.88 -29.28
N THR A 398 4.15 20.65 -29.03
CA THR A 398 5.50 20.15 -29.39
C THR A 398 5.58 19.76 -30.87
N ILE A 399 4.49 19.36 -31.47
CA ILE A 399 4.41 18.99 -32.90
C ILE A 399 4.31 20.23 -33.77
N GLY A 400 3.69 21.32 -33.30
CA GLY A 400 3.45 22.58 -34.04
C GLY A 400 4.59 23.62 -33.93
N ALA A 401 5.66 23.37 -33.16
CA ALA A 401 6.81 24.28 -33.06
C ALA A 401 7.75 24.08 -34.27
N PRO A 402 7.97 25.09 -35.12
CA PRO A 402 8.98 24.98 -36.20
C PRO A 402 10.34 24.72 -35.55
N ARG A 403 11.05 23.73 -36.08
CA ARG A 403 12.47 23.50 -35.72
C ARG A 403 13.29 24.60 -36.42
N PHE A 404 13.66 25.63 -35.66
CA PHE A 404 14.73 26.56 -36.01
C PHE A 404 16.05 26.09 -35.40
#